data_7a59891d898729950f53c4ae74ce56ba
#
_entry.id   7a59891d898729950f53c4ae74ce56ba
#
_cell.length_a   1.000
_cell.length_b   1.000
_cell.length_c   1.000
_cell.angle_alpha   90.00
_cell.angle_beta   90.00
_cell.angle_gamma   90.00
#
_symmetry.space_group_name_H-M   'P 1'
#
loop_
_entity.id
_entity.type
_entity.pdbx_description
1 polymer ?
#
loop_
_entity_poly.entity_id
_entity_poly.type
_entity_poly.pdbx_seq_one_letter_code
_entity_poly.pdbx_strand_id
1 'polypeptide(L)'
;MKSKLYFTAIMFLGMMGVSNAQAQNPECMTNLSIFSEHSKVKNYDAAYEPWKMVYETCPQLNNAIYVYGERILKDKMVKATGADKEKFANDLMGLYDNKMKYFASKTSVAETEVDKALVMYDNKMADDAKMYSMLSDAFTKDQENFKSPKALYIYFSSLVDEHKAGRKDLQEVFDVYDAVTEKIEVENEQLTGKIAKLLPKEEAGTLTSKEKSRLKSYNSYSEVYGKIAGSIDSKLGPLADCSNLIPLYEKSFEEKQNDVVWVKRAVGLMFNKECTDDPMFQKLFEAQLRLDPSADAYVYGGTLKMKNGDTKGALADFDKALSLETNNEKKSKIAYKVAVINKRKGSKSTARSYAQKAIDANASNGRAYLLIANLYATSANDCGASAFEKRAMYWKAADMARKAGRVDPSLSGSSSQAATSYSAKAPSKEMIFSSGMAGKTVTFGCWVGGSVKVPSL
;
A
#
# COMPACT_ATOMS: atom_id res chain seq x y z
N MET A 1 -49.44 25.48 73.54
CA MET A 1 -49.18 24.04 73.77
C MET A 1 -47.86 23.73 73.19
N LYS A 2 -46.90 23.17 73.94
CA LYS A 2 -45.48 23.06 73.75
C LYS A 2 -45.10 22.00 72.71
N SER A 3 -44.37 22.31 71.65
CA SER A 3 -43.74 21.38 70.72
C SER A 3 -42.22 21.44 70.90
N LYS A 4 -41.65 20.28 71.28
CA LYS A 4 -40.25 20.09 71.52
C LYS A 4 -39.45 19.93 70.20
N LEU A 5 -38.48 20.79 69.98
CA LEU A 5 -37.47 20.64 68.94
C LEU A 5 -36.44 19.57 69.39
N TYR A 6 -36.29 18.50 68.58
CA TYR A 6 -35.14 17.59 68.66
C TYR A 6 -34.12 18.00 67.61
N PHE A 7 -32.98 18.43 68.10
CA PHE A 7 -31.75 18.64 67.31
C PHE A 7 -31.09 17.27 67.10
N THR A 8 -31.12 16.78 65.85
CA THR A 8 -30.33 15.62 65.49
C THR A 8 -29.07 16.10 64.80
N ALA A 9 -27.93 16.02 65.48
CA ALA A 9 -26.62 16.29 64.96
C ALA A 9 -26.21 15.15 64.00
N ILE A 10 -26.24 15.37 62.70
CA ILE A 10 -25.70 14.49 61.70
C ILE A 10 -24.20 14.81 61.59
N MET A 11 -23.41 13.89 62.13
CA MET A 11 -21.97 13.88 62.05
C MET A 11 -21.56 13.51 60.60
N PHE A 12 -21.27 14.50 59.75
CA PHE A 12 -20.68 14.28 58.43
C PHE A 12 -19.21 13.84 58.66
N LEU A 13 -18.97 12.52 58.63
CA LEU A 13 -17.62 11.99 58.39
C LEU A 13 -17.27 12.27 56.94
N GLY A 14 -16.52 13.36 56.72
CA GLY A 14 -15.87 13.62 55.47
C GLY A 14 -14.83 12.53 55.20
N MET A 15 -15.16 11.57 54.30
CA MET A 15 -14.14 10.80 53.64
C MET A 15 -13.32 11.80 52.78
N MET A 16 -12.22 12.28 53.34
CA MET A 16 -11.15 12.85 52.52
C MET A 16 -10.60 11.70 51.68
N GLY A 17 -11.12 11.58 50.43
CA GLY A 17 -10.46 10.86 49.37
C GLY A 17 -9.07 11.50 49.20
N VAL A 18 -8.05 10.84 49.69
CA VAL A 18 -6.66 11.18 49.36
C VAL A 18 -6.50 10.91 47.88
N SER A 19 -6.81 11.93 47.04
CA SER A 19 -6.29 11.98 45.71
C SER A 19 -4.79 11.99 45.84
N ASN A 20 -4.15 10.85 45.54
CA ASN A 20 -2.73 10.76 45.30
C ASN A 20 -2.40 11.63 44.07
N ALA A 21 -2.37 12.94 44.26
CA ALA A 21 -1.55 13.82 43.45
C ALA A 21 -0.12 13.44 43.82
N GLN A 22 0.45 12.49 43.10
CA GLN A 22 1.86 12.16 43.16
C GLN A 22 2.58 13.47 42.92
N ALA A 23 3.22 14.01 43.99
CA ALA A 23 3.99 15.24 43.93
C ALA A 23 4.98 15.06 42.76
N GLN A 24 4.81 15.84 41.68
CA GLN A 24 5.66 15.74 40.49
C GLN A 24 7.09 16.00 40.97
N ASN A 25 7.96 15.00 40.85
CA ASN A 25 9.37 15.13 41.25
C ASN A 25 9.98 16.31 40.46
N PRO A 26 10.39 17.42 41.16
CA PRO A 26 10.90 18.62 40.51
C PRO A 26 12.10 18.35 39.61
N GLU A 27 12.94 17.39 39.99
CA GLU A 27 14.11 16.98 39.22
C GLU A 27 13.71 16.30 37.92
N CYS A 28 12.68 15.43 37.94
CA CYS A 28 12.13 14.85 36.73
C CYS A 28 11.52 15.90 35.79
N MET A 29 10.82 16.91 36.32
CA MET A 29 10.24 18.00 35.51
C MET A 29 11.33 18.85 34.85
N THR A 30 12.40 19.17 35.61
CA THR A 30 13.54 19.92 35.09
C THR A 30 14.23 19.14 33.94
N ASN A 31 14.56 17.90 34.18
CA ASN A 31 15.26 17.05 33.19
C ASN A 31 14.35 16.73 32.00
N LEU A 32 13.02 16.59 32.16
CA LEU A 32 12.05 16.49 31.08
C LEU A 32 12.15 17.70 30.14
N SER A 33 12.23 18.91 30.68
CA SER A 33 12.40 20.13 29.89
C SER A 33 13.75 20.14 29.17
N ILE A 34 14.84 19.85 29.87
CA ILE A 34 16.21 19.86 29.33
C ILE A 34 16.32 18.91 28.16
N PHE A 35 15.98 17.62 28.32
CA PHE A 35 16.15 16.68 27.23
C PHE A 35 15.17 16.97 26.05
N SER A 36 13.98 17.51 26.33
CA SER A 36 13.03 17.88 25.29
C SER A 36 13.57 19.00 24.40
N GLU A 37 14.17 20.04 24.98
CA GLU A 37 14.78 21.14 24.23
C GLU A 37 15.98 20.66 23.39
N HIS A 38 16.88 19.87 23.97
CA HIS A 38 17.98 19.27 23.23
C HIS A 38 17.50 18.37 22.08
N SER A 39 16.45 17.56 22.32
CA SER A 39 15.90 16.66 21.30
C SER A 39 15.21 17.39 20.14
N LYS A 40 14.56 18.53 20.42
CA LYS A 40 13.95 19.38 19.36
C LYS A 40 14.99 19.89 18.36
N VAL A 41 16.18 20.22 18.84
CA VAL A 41 17.30 20.67 17.99
C VAL A 41 18.23 19.54 17.57
N LYS A 42 17.84 18.28 17.79
CA LYS A 42 18.58 17.05 17.46
C LYS A 42 19.96 16.92 18.15
N ASN A 43 20.16 17.59 19.26
CA ASN A 43 21.35 17.42 20.10
C ASN A 43 21.14 16.25 21.07
N TYR A 44 21.16 15.02 20.51
CA TYR A 44 20.83 13.81 21.24
C TYR A 44 21.90 13.42 22.27
N ASP A 45 23.15 13.82 22.06
CA ASP A 45 24.22 13.56 23.03
C ASP A 45 23.97 14.30 24.35
N ALA A 46 23.62 15.59 24.31
CA ALA A 46 23.25 16.37 25.49
C ALA A 46 21.88 15.98 26.06
N ALA A 47 20.99 15.38 25.26
CA ALA A 47 19.68 14.91 25.72
C ALA A 47 19.76 13.60 26.52
N TYR A 48 20.77 12.75 26.29
CA TYR A 48 20.78 11.35 26.74
C TYR A 48 20.74 11.20 28.27
N GLU A 49 21.65 11.83 29.02
CA GLU A 49 21.70 11.68 30.50
C GLU A 49 20.45 12.27 31.16
N PRO A 50 19.99 13.50 30.87
CA PRO A 50 18.73 14.00 31.41
C PRO A 50 17.52 13.11 31.07
N TRP A 51 17.46 12.59 29.85
CA TRP A 51 16.41 11.66 29.44
C TRP A 51 16.45 10.36 30.25
N LYS A 52 17.63 9.75 30.36
CA LYS A 52 17.83 8.48 31.08
C LYS A 52 17.38 8.58 32.53
N MET A 53 17.75 9.66 33.21
CA MET A 53 17.31 9.90 34.56
C MET A 53 15.78 9.93 34.68
N VAL A 54 15.10 10.66 33.80
CA VAL A 54 13.62 10.73 33.83
C VAL A 54 12.98 9.39 33.47
N TYR A 55 13.53 8.68 32.50
CA TYR A 55 13.04 7.37 32.08
C TYR A 55 13.12 6.32 33.18
N GLU A 56 14.22 6.30 33.94
CA GLU A 56 14.45 5.36 35.04
C GLU A 56 13.65 5.73 36.29
N THR A 57 13.52 7.02 36.60
CA THR A 57 12.94 7.50 37.87
C THR A 57 11.46 7.81 37.78
N CYS A 58 11.00 8.37 36.65
CA CYS A 58 9.65 8.90 36.45
C CYS A 58 9.01 8.43 35.12
N PRO A 59 8.95 7.12 34.81
CA PRO A 59 8.56 6.62 33.50
C PRO A 59 7.11 6.94 33.07
N GLN A 60 6.25 7.29 34.04
CA GLN A 60 4.83 7.63 33.78
C GLN A 60 4.59 9.14 33.60
N LEU A 61 5.63 9.97 33.79
CA LEU A 61 5.49 11.41 33.90
C LEU A 61 4.92 12.03 32.59
N ASN A 62 5.47 11.64 31.45
CA ASN A 62 5.07 12.20 30.16
C ASN A 62 5.41 11.26 28.99
N ASN A 63 4.50 11.13 28.00
CA ASN A 63 4.76 10.33 26.81
C ASN A 63 5.98 10.84 25.97
N ALA A 64 6.39 12.10 26.15
CA ALA A 64 7.58 12.65 25.50
C ALA A 64 8.87 11.89 25.86
N ILE A 65 8.93 11.23 27.04
CA ILE A 65 10.02 10.34 27.44
C ILE A 65 10.24 9.25 26.38
N TYR A 66 9.17 8.67 25.88
CA TYR A 66 9.20 7.59 24.87
C TYR A 66 9.42 8.12 23.47
N VAL A 67 8.77 9.23 23.10
CA VAL A 67 8.92 9.84 21.76
C VAL A 67 10.33 10.37 21.52
N TYR A 68 10.93 11.02 22.49
CA TYR A 68 12.30 11.51 22.36
C TYR A 68 13.32 10.42 22.68
N GLY A 69 13.03 9.52 23.63
CA GLY A 69 13.87 8.39 23.97
C GLY A 69 14.17 7.50 22.77
N GLU A 70 13.16 7.22 21.94
CA GLU A 70 13.34 6.50 20.69
C GLU A 70 14.37 7.17 19.77
N ARG A 71 14.27 8.50 19.59
CA ARG A 71 15.20 9.25 18.74
C ARG A 71 16.61 9.27 19.30
N ILE A 72 16.72 9.45 20.62
CA ILE A 72 17.99 9.45 21.34
C ILE A 72 18.67 8.09 21.22
N LEU A 73 17.96 6.99 21.51
CA LEU A 73 18.51 5.65 21.45
C LEU A 73 18.85 5.23 20.00
N LYS A 74 18.04 5.60 19.02
CA LYS A 74 18.35 5.37 17.59
C LYS A 74 19.65 6.10 17.18
N ASP A 75 19.84 7.33 17.60
CA ASP A 75 21.08 8.08 17.34
C ASP A 75 22.29 7.43 18.01
N LYS A 76 22.17 7.04 19.28
CA LYS A 76 23.21 6.31 20.00
C LYS A 76 23.56 4.99 19.31
N MET A 77 22.55 4.22 18.92
CA MET A 77 22.73 2.94 18.22
C MET A 77 23.45 3.10 16.88
N VAL A 78 23.18 4.17 16.12
CA VAL A 78 23.85 4.46 14.83
C VAL A 78 25.32 4.82 15.05
N LYS A 79 25.65 5.53 16.12
CA LYS A 79 27.02 5.95 16.47
C LYS A 79 27.85 4.84 17.12
N ALA A 80 27.20 3.84 17.70
CA ALA A 80 27.84 2.74 18.42
C ALA A 80 28.19 1.56 17.52
N THR A 81 29.13 0.73 17.97
CA THR A 81 29.55 -0.53 17.34
C THR A 81 29.66 -1.66 18.37
N GLY A 82 29.63 -2.91 17.91
CA GLY A 82 29.82 -4.07 18.79
C GLY A 82 28.80 -4.13 19.94
N ALA A 83 29.25 -4.43 21.13
CA ALA A 83 28.41 -4.63 22.31
C ALA A 83 27.59 -3.38 22.72
N ASP A 84 28.13 -2.18 22.53
CA ASP A 84 27.40 -0.95 22.83
C ASP A 84 26.21 -0.76 21.89
N LYS A 85 26.36 -1.11 20.62
CA LYS A 85 25.25 -1.07 19.66
C LYS A 85 24.15 -2.05 20.04
N GLU A 86 24.50 -3.26 20.43
CA GLU A 86 23.56 -4.28 20.89
C GLU A 86 22.85 -3.83 22.18
N LYS A 87 23.58 -3.21 23.12
CA LYS A 87 22.99 -2.63 24.32
C LYS A 87 21.94 -1.58 23.98
N PHE A 88 22.24 -0.60 23.10
CA PHE A 88 21.26 0.42 22.73
C PHE A 88 20.07 -0.14 21.97
N ALA A 89 20.25 -1.22 21.19
CA ALA A 89 19.15 -1.93 20.57
C ALA A 89 18.23 -2.59 21.62
N ASN A 90 18.79 -3.23 22.64
CA ASN A 90 18.04 -3.81 23.75
C ASN A 90 17.33 -2.73 24.58
N ASP A 91 18.00 -1.62 24.87
CA ASP A 91 17.42 -0.47 25.59
C ASP A 91 16.23 0.11 24.80
N LEU A 92 16.31 0.16 23.47
CA LEU A 92 15.24 0.62 22.59
C LEU A 92 14.04 -0.35 22.60
N MET A 93 14.28 -1.67 22.58
CA MET A 93 13.20 -2.65 22.73
C MET A 93 12.51 -2.53 24.09
N GLY A 94 13.27 -2.37 25.17
CA GLY A 94 12.73 -2.11 26.51
C GLY A 94 11.94 -0.80 26.60
N LEU A 95 12.36 0.23 25.85
CA LEU A 95 11.61 1.48 25.74
C LEU A 95 10.23 1.28 25.15
N TYR A 96 10.12 0.46 24.08
CA TYR A 96 8.83 0.14 23.44
C TYR A 96 7.91 -0.64 24.39
N ASP A 97 8.44 -1.62 25.12
CA ASP A 97 7.67 -2.37 26.14
C ASP A 97 7.15 -1.47 27.25
N ASN A 98 7.99 -0.57 27.75
CA ASN A 98 7.59 0.38 28.77
C ASN A 98 6.59 1.43 28.27
N LYS A 99 6.68 1.86 26.99
CA LYS A 99 5.68 2.73 26.38
C LYS A 99 4.32 2.03 26.32
N MET A 100 4.29 0.76 25.93
CA MET A 100 3.06 -0.05 25.95
C MET A 100 2.50 -0.19 27.35
N LYS A 101 3.35 -0.43 28.33
CA LYS A 101 2.97 -0.58 29.74
C LYS A 101 2.35 0.70 30.32
N TYR A 102 2.97 1.86 30.10
CA TYR A 102 2.61 3.11 30.77
C TYR A 102 1.71 4.03 29.93
N PHE A 103 1.70 3.86 28.61
CA PHE A 103 0.93 4.69 27.66
C PHE A 103 0.16 3.85 26.64
N ALA A 104 -0.45 2.74 27.08
CA ALA A 104 -1.19 1.81 26.23
C ALA A 104 -2.25 2.49 25.34
N SER A 105 -2.97 3.50 25.88
CA SER A 105 -3.99 4.23 25.10
C SER A 105 -3.42 5.09 23.95
N LYS A 106 -2.11 5.26 23.89
CA LYS A 106 -1.39 6.04 22.87
C LYS A 106 -0.46 5.16 22.02
N THR A 107 -0.59 3.84 22.14
CA THR A 107 0.35 2.90 21.55
C THR A 107 -0.42 1.70 20.98
N SER A 108 -0.18 1.36 19.72
CA SER A 108 -0.74 0.16 19.10
C SER A 108 0.15 -1.06 19.40
N VAL A 109 -0.49 -2.22 19.57
CA VAL A 109 0.23 -3.50 19.72
C VAL A 109 1.07 -3.79 18.48
N ALA A 110 0.46 -3.66 17.28
CA ALA A 110 1.17 -3.92 16.04
C ALA A 110 2.33 -2.95 15.82
N GLU A 111 2.14 -1.63 16.05
CA GLU A 111 3.24 -0.66 15.92
C GLU A 111 4.41 -1.01 16.84
N THR A 112 4.14 -1.37 18.10
CA THR A 112 5.17 -1.73 19.08
C THR A 112 5.95 -2.98 18.63
N GLU A 113 5.26 -4.05 18.28
CA GLU A 113 5.92 -5.30 17.88
C GLU A 113 6.63 -5.15 16.52
N VAL A 114 6.08 -4.39 15.60
CA VAL A 114 6.75 -4.03 14.34
C VAL A 114 8.03 -3.24 14.59
N ASP A 115 8.00 -2.22 15.45
CA ASP A 115 9.19 -1.43 15.77
C ASP A 115 10.29 -2.29 16.41
N LYS A 116 9.93 -3.20 17.33
CA LYS A 116 10.87 -4.17 17.93
C LYS A 116 11.43 -5.13 16.87
N ALA A 117 10.58 -5.69 16.02
CA ALA A 117 10.99 -6.58 14.93
C ALA A 117 11.97 -5.90 13.96
N LEU A 118 11.72 -4.63 13.62
CA LEU A 118 12.62 -3.86 12.77
C LEU A 118 13.98 -3.60 13.42
N VAL A 119 14.03 -3.32 14.73
CA VAL A 119 15.29 -3.21 15.47
C VAL A 119 16.05 -4.53 15.43
N MET A 120 15.38 -5.65 15.67
CA MET A 120 16.01 -6.98 15.63
C MET A 120 16.52 -7.35 14.24
N TYR A 121 15.72 -7.11 13.21
CA TYR A 121 16.09 -7.38 11.82
C TYR A 121 17.31 -6.56 11.38
N ASP A 122 17.28 -5.24 11.61
CA ASP A 122 18.34 -4.32 11.17
C ASP A 122 19.68 -4.56 11.88
N ASN A 123 19.63 -5.16 13.07
CA ASN A 123 20.82 -5.48 13.86
C ASN A 123 21.15 -7.00 13.84
N LYS A 124 20.46 -7.80 13.02
CA LYS A 124 20.67 -9.26 12.90
C LYS A 124 20.56 -10.01 14.23
N MET A 125 19.61 -9.60 15.08
CA MET A 125 19.39 -10.15 16.42
C MET A 125 18.41 -11.34 16.43
N ALA A 126 17.82 -11.69 15.27
CA ALA A 126 16.88 -12.80 15.14
C ALA A 126 16.98 -13.45 13.77
N ASP A 127 16.61 -14.71 13.70
CA ASP A 127 16.45 -15.50 12.47
C ASP A 127 15.06 -15.31 11.84
N ASP A 128 14.86 -15.93 10.66
CA ASP A 128 13.59 -15.84 9.92
C ASP A 128 12.42 -16.45 10.70
N ALA A 129 12.64 -17.54 11.46
CA ALA A 129 11.60 -18.16 12.27
C ALA A 129 11.07 -17.20 13.34
N LYS A 130 11.98 -16.50 14.03
CA LYS A 130 11.63 -15.48 15.03
C LYS A 130 10.97 -14.27 14.40
N MET A 131 11.50 -13.79 13.26
CA MET A 131 10.89 -12.66 12.53
C MET A 131 9.48 -13.00 12.07
N TYR A 132 9.28 -14.17 11.46
CA TYR A 132 7.96 -14.62 11.04
C TYR A 132 7.00 -14.70 12.22
N SER A 133 7.37 -15.33 13.32
CA SER A 133 6.52 -15.49 14.50
C SER A 133 6.07 -14.13 15.06
N MET A 134 7.01 -13.21 15.29
CA MET A 134 6.69 -11.89 15.85
C MET A 134 5.77 -11.08 14.95
N LEU A 135 6.08 -11.03 13.66
CA LEU A 135 5.30 -10.22 12.71
C LEU A 135 3.95 -10.85 12.37
N SER A 136 3.84 -12.18 12.35
CA SER A 136 2.57 -12.91 12.23
C SER A 136 1.64 -12.62 13.39
N ASP A 137 2.16 -12.67 14.61
CA ASP A 137 1.42 -12.33 15.83
C ASP A 137 0.93 -10.88 15.83
N ALA A 138 1.81 -9.94 15.46
CA ALA A 138 1.46 -8.53 15.37
C ALA A 138 0.39 -8.27 14.30
N PHE A 139 0.54 -8.88 13.12
CA PHE A 139 -0.40 -8.75 12.01
C PHE A 139 -1.77 -9.33 12.35
N THR A 140 -1.82 -10.49 13.01
CA THR A 140 -3.07 -11.14 13.39
C THR A 140 -3.82 -10.38 14.49
N LYS A 141 -3.09 -9.81 15.46
CA LYS A 141 -3.69 -9.12 16.61
C LYS A 141 -4.19 -7.71 16.29
N ASP A 142 -3.53 -7.01 15.37
CA ASP A 142 -3.79 -5.58 15.10
C ASP A 142 -3.41 -5.22 13.66
N GLN A 143 -4.04 -5.89 12.68
CA GLN A 143 -3.77 -5.69 11.25
C GLN A 143 -3.99 -4.23 10.80
N GLU A 144 -4.95 -3.53 11.40
CA GLU A 144 -5.26 -2.13 11.04
C GLU A 144 -4.04 -1.23 11.24
N ASN A 145 -3.30 -1.41 12.34
CA ASN A 145 -2.15 -0.61 12.70
C ASN A 145 -0.81 -1.17 12.19
N PHE A 146 -0.82 -2.32 11.51
CA PHE A 146 0.37 -2.86 10.86
C PHE A 146 0.65 -2.11 9.54
N LYS A 147 1.29 -0.93 9.62
CA LYS A 147 1.43 0.02 8.50
C LYS A 147 2.84 0.13 7.93
N SER A 148 3.82 -0.59 8.48
CA SER A 148 5.20 -0.52 7.98
C SER A 148 5.38 -1.32 6.69
N PRO A 149 5.68 -0.69 5.53
CA PRO A 149 5.95 -1.43 4.29
C PRO A 149 7.12 -2.41 4.43
N LYS A 150 8.18 -2.00 5.15
CA LYS A 150 9.35 -2.85 5.39
C LYS A 150 8.98 -4.08 6.23
N ALA A 151 8.16 -3.91 7.27
CA ALA A 151 7.72 -5.04 8.10
C ALA A 151 6.81 -6.01 7.33
N LEU A 152 5.94 -5.52 6.44
CA LEU A 152 5.15 -6.37 5.55
C LEU A 152 6.02 -7.22 4.63
N TYR A 153 7.10 -6.64 4.08
CA TYR A 153 8.08 -7.40 3.31
C TYR A 153 8.81 -8.44 4.15
N ILE A 154 9.30 -8.08 5.33
CA ILE A 154 10.03 -9.00 6.21
C ILE A 154 9.11 -10.14 6.63
N TYR A 155 7.86 -9.85 7.02
CA TYR A 155 6.86 -10.86 7.38
C TYR A 155 6.69 -11.91 6.30
N PHE A 156 6.43 -11.46 5.07
CA PHE A 156 6.28 -12.37 3.93
C PHE A 156 7.59 -13.08 3.55
N SER A 157 8.71 -12.34 3.51
CA SER A 157 10.00 -12.89 3.12
C SER A 157 10.47 -13.98 4.07
N SER A 158 10.36 -13.76 5.38
CA SER A 158 10.74 -14.75 6.39
C SER A 158 9.89 -16.03 6.29
N LEU A 159 8.59 -15.91 6.01
CA LEU A 159 7.74 -17.08 5.75
C LEU A 159 8.20 -17.87 4.51
N VAL A 160 8.52 -17.17 3.43
CA VAL A 160 9.03 -17.84 2.21
C VAL A 160 10.34 -18.58 2.49
N ASP A 161 11.23 -17.99 3.30
CA ASP A 161 12.50 -18.63 3.64
C ASP A 161 12.30 -19.83 4.61
N GLU A 162 11.34 -19.75 5.54
CA GLU A 162 10.87 -20.87 6.36
C GLU A 162 10.25 -22.00 5.53
N HIS A 163 9.46 -21.66 4.49
CA HIS A 163 8.92 -22.65 3.56
C HIS A 163 10.02 -23.36 2.76
N LYS A 164 10.98 -22.61 2.22
CA LYS A 164 12.13 -23.19 1.51
C LYS A 164 12.97 -24.12 2.38
N ALA A 165 13.01 -23.87 3.68
CA ALA A 165 13.66 -24.72 4.66
C ALA A 165 12.80 -25.93 5.09
N GLY A 166 11.61 -26.13 4.49
CA GLY A 166 10.70 -27.25 4.77
C GLY A 166 9.94 -27.15 6.09
N ARG A 167 9.92 -25.98 6.74
CA ARG A 167 9.28 -25.78 8.05
C ARG A 167 7.87 -25.17 7.97
N LYS A 168 7.47 -24.69 6.80
CA LYS A 168 6.17 -24.07 6.55
C LYS A 168 5.55 -24.57 5.25
N ASP A 169 4.23 -24.64 5.22
CA ASP A 169 3.48 -25.10 4.06
C ASP A 169 3.35 -24.02 2.97
N LEU A 170 3.25 -24.45 1.71
CA LEU A 170 3.06 -23.57 0.58
C LEU A 170 1.71 -22.85 0.64
N GLN A 171 0.67 -23.48 1.18
CA GLN A 171 -0.64 -22.84 1.38
C GLN A 171 -0.54 -21.62 2.30
N GLU A 172 0.23 -21.74 3.40
CA GLU A 172 0.45 -20.64 4.33
C GLU A 172 1.16 -19.46 3.65
N VAL A 173 2.11 -19.74 2.73
CA VAL A 173 2.78 -18.71 1.92
C VAL A 173 1.77 -17.93 1.07
N PHE A 174 0.83 -18.61 0.42
CA PHE A 174 -0.19 -17.93 -0.40
C PHE A 174 -1.21 -17.17 0.43
N ASP A 175 -1.64 -17.71 1.56
CA ASP A 175 -2.57 -17.04 2.47
C ASP A 175 -1.97 -15.73 3.02
N VAL A 176 -0.70 -15.74 3.40
CA VAL A 176 0.01 -14.54 3.87
C VAL A 176 0.31 -13.58 2.72
N TYR A 177 0.64 -14.08 1.52
CA TYR A 177 0.80 -13.24 0.33
C TYR A 177 -0.47 -12.41 0.06
N ASP A 178 -1.63 -13.06 0.03
CA ASP A 178 -2.90 -12.39 -0.20
C ASP A 178 -3.20 -11.35 0.90
N ALA A 179 -3.00 -11.71 2.16
CA ALA A 179 -3.25 -10.81 3.29
C ALA A 179 -2.33 -9.58 3.28
N VAL A 180 -1.04 -9.77 2.97
CA VAL A 180 -0.04 -8.69 2.92
C VAL A 180 -0.26 -7.78 1.70
N THR A 181 -0.56 -8.36 0.54
CA THR A 181 -0.83 -7.58 -0.68
C THR A 181 -2.12 -6.78 -0.56
N GLU A 182 -3.19 -7.36 0.00
CA GLU A 182 -4.42 -6.65 0.33
C GLU A 182 -4.14 -5.47 1.29
N LYS A 183 -3.34 -5.70 2.34
CA LYS A 183 -2.98 -4.63 3.28
C LYS A 183 -2.20 -3.50 2.59
N ILE A 184 -1.24 -3.82 1.72
CA ILE A 184 -0.50 -2.82 0.93
C ILE A 184 -1.45 -2.02 0.04
N GLU A 185 -2.40 -2.68 -0.63
CA GLU A 185 -3.38 -2.01 -1.48
C GLU A 185 -4.24 -1.03 -0.68
N VAL A 186 -4.78 -1.46 0.48
CA VAL A 186 -5.61 -0.61 1.35
C VAL A 186 -4.84 0.63 1.82
N GLU A 187 -3.60 0.47 2.27
CA GLU A 187 -2.77 1.60 2.70
C GLU A 187 -2.45 2.55 1.54
N ASN A 188 -2.12 2.02 0.36
CA ASN A 188 -1.84 2.85 -0.82
C ASN A 188 -3.10 3.58 -1.32
N GLU A 189 -4.27 2.95 -1.28
CA GLU A 189 -5.56 3.59 -1.60
C GLU A 189 -5.86 4.78 -0.68
N GLN A 190 -5.60 4.64 0.62
CA GLN A 190 -5.74 5.75 1.57
C GLN A 190 -4.79 6.91 1.24
N LEU A 191 -3.55 6.60 0.84
CA LEU A 191 -2.56 7.61 0.46
C LEU A 191 -2.96 8.31 -0.85
N THR A 192 -3.32 7.56 -1.90
CA THR A 192 -3.72 8.13 -3.19
C THR A 192 -5.00 8.95 -3.07
N GLY A 193 -5.93 8.56 -2.20
CA GLY A 193 -7.10 9.36 -1.88
C GLY A 193 -6.76 10.71 -1.20
N LYS A 194 -5.73 10.73 -0.32
CA LYS A 194 -5.22 11.98 0.27
C LYS A 194 -4.46 12.83 -0.76
N ILE A 195 -3.70 12.23 -1.65
CA ILE A 195 -2.98 12.87 -2.76
C ILE A 195 -4.01 13.54 -3.70
N ALA A 196 -5.03 12.81 -4.13
CA ALA A 196 -6.07 13.29 -5.05
C ALA A 196 -6.75 14.58 -4.56
N LYS A 197 -6.95 14.72 -3.24
CA LYS A 197 -7.51 15.94 -2.64
C LYS A 197 -6.57 17.16 -2.73
N LEU A 198 -5.27 16.94 -2.86
CA LEU A 198 -4.26 18.01 -2.91
C LEU A 198 -3.83 18.37 -4.34
N LEU A 199 -3.99 17.45 -5.32
CA LEU A 199 -3.59 17.66 -6.70
C LEU A 199 -4.20 18.93 -7.34
N PRO A 200 -5.51 19.23 -7.21
CA PRO A 200 -6.08 20.46 -7.80
C PRO A 200 -5.46 21.74 -7.23
N LYS A 201 -5.10 21.75 -5.94
CA LYS A 201 -4.41 22.87 -5.30
C LYS A 201 -2.95 22.98 -5.75
N GLU A 202 -2.29 21.85 -6.00
CA GLU A 202 -0.94 21.81 -6.57
C GLU A 202 -0.93 22.40 -7.97
N GLU A 203 -1.87 21.98 -8.83
CA GLU A 203 -2.05 22.49 -10.20
C GLU A 203 -2.33 23.99 -10.24
N ALA A 204 -3.13 24.49 -9.28
CA ALA A 204 -3.43 25.91 -9.13
C ALA A 204 -2.32 26.72 -8.42
N GLY A 205 -1.26 26.07 -7.92
CA GLY A 205 -0.19 26.72 -7.16
C GLY A 205 -0.61 27.26 -5.79
N THR A 206 -1.74 26.79 -5.23
CA THR A 206 -2.36 27.31 -3.99
C THR A 206 -2.10 26.47 -2.74
N LEU A 207 -1.20 25.46 -2.82
CA LEU A 207 -0.82 24.66 -1.66
C LEU A 207 -0.12 25.50 -0.58
N THR A 208 -0.60 25.38 0.65
CA THR A 208 0.12 25.90 1.82
C THR A 208 1.40 25.12 2.08
N SER A 209 2.36 25.67 2.84
CA SER A 209 3.61 24.96 3.23
C SER A 209 3.35 23.63 3.93
N LYS A 210 2.30 23.57 4.77
CA LYS A 210 1.88 22.34 5.46
C LYS A 210 1.31 21.30 4.48
N GLU A 211 0.52 21.72 3.50
CA GLU A 211 -0.02 20.85 2.47
C GLU A 211 1.07 20.32 1.54
N LYS A 212 2.05 21.17 1.15
CA LYS A 212 3.24 20.74 0.39
C LYS A 212 4.03 19.64 1.12
N SER A 213 4.27 19.84 2.42
CA SER A 213 4.96 18.85 3.24
C SER A 213 4.19 17.54 3.35
N ARG A 214 2.85 17.61 3.52
CA ARG A 214 1.99 16.42 3.56
C ARG A 214 1.97 15.68 2.21
N LEU A 215 1.81 16.40 1.11
CA LEU A 215 1.81 15.81 -0.23
C LEU A 215 3.12 15.09 -0.51
N LYS A 216 4.26 15.73 -0.18
CA LYS A 216 5.58 15.09 -0.28
C LYS A 216 5.67 13.80 0.54
N SER A 217 5.15 13.81 1.76
CA SER A 217 5.13 12.63 2.63
C SER A 217 4.25 11.51 2.05
N TYR A 218 3.03 11.83 1.59
CA TYR A 218 2.12 10.84 1.01
C TYR A 218 2.71 10.20 -0.25
N ASN A 219 3.31 11.02 -1.13
CA ASN A 219 3.98 10.53 -2.33
C ASN A 219 5.12 9.56 -1.96
N SER A 220 5.97 9.94 -1.01
CA SER A 220 7.09 9.10 -0.56
C SER A 220 6.62 7.75 0.02
N TYR A 221 5.58 7.75 0.86
CA TYR A 221 5.04 6.50 1.40
C TYR A 221 4.39 5.63 0.31
N SER A 222 3.64 6.22 -0.62
CA SER A 222 3.04 5.50 -1.75
C SER A 222 4.12 4.84 -2.63
N GLU A 223 5.21 5.56 -2.94
CA GLU A 223 6.36 4.98 -3.68
C GLU A 223 7.01 3.80 -2.95
N VAL A 224 7.15 3.90 -1.62
CA VAL A 224 7.72 2.80 -0.82
C VAL A 224 6.80 1.58 -0.86
N TYR A 225 5.49 1.76 -0.71
CA TYR A 225 4.53 0.66 -0.84
C TYR A 225 4.59 0.00 -2.22
N GLY A 226 4.71 0.79 -3.29
CA GLY A 226 4.86 0.25 -4.65
C GLY A 226 6.14 -0.59 -4.83
N LYS A 227 7.27 -0.14 -4.28
CA LYS A 227 8.54 -0.89 -4.31
C LYS A 227 8.44 -2.21 -3.52
N ILE A 228 7.83 -2.16 -2.35
CA ILE A 228 7.64 -3.34 -1.50
C ILE A 228 6.69 -4.34 -2.14
N ALA A 229 5.58 -3.91 -2.73
CA ALA A 229 4.69 -4.80 -3.49
C ALA A 229 5.45 -5.55 -4.59
N GLY A 230 6.25 -4.84 -5.39
CA GLY A 230 7.08 -5.47 -6.42
C GLY A 230 8.13 -6.46 -5.87
N SER A 231 8.68 -6.18 -4.69
CA SER A 231 9.63 -7.09 -4.02
C SER A 231 8.94 -8.37 -3.51
N ILE A 232 7.73 -8.25 -2.97
CA ILE A 232 6.89 -9.38 -2.54
C ILE A 232 6.50 -10.23 -3.75
N ASP A 233 6.05 -9.63 -4.85
CA ASP A 233 5.73 -10.33 -6.09
C ASP A 233 6.93 -11.10 -6.64
N SER A 234 8.11 -10.49 -6.60
CA SER A 234 9.37 -11.11 -7.05
C SER A 234 9.77 -12.30 -6.15
N LYS A 235 9.54 -12.18 -4.83
CA LYS A 235 9.85 -13.25 -3.86
C LYS A 235 8.90 -14.43 -4.02
N LEU A 236 7.60 -14.17 -4.31
CA LEU A 236 6.61 -15.22 -4.59
C LEU A 236 6.83 -15.89 -5.95
N GLY A 237 7.29 -15.15 -6.96
CA GLY A 237 7.30 -15.57 -8.36
C GLY A 237 7.72 -17.03 -8.61
N PRO A 238 8.83 -17.51 -8.02
CA PRO A 238 9.28 -18.89 -8.19
C PRO A 238 8.36 -19.97 -7.60
N LEU A 239 7.44 -19.61 -6.70
CA LEU A 239 6.52 -20.52 -6.03
C LEU A 239 5.12 -20.55 -6.65
N ALA A 240 4.73 -19.46 -7.33
CA ALA A 240 3.37 -19.26 -7.81
C ALA A 240 3.25 -19.48 -9.32
N ASP A 241 3.60 -20.66 -9.78
CA ASP A 241 3.32 -21.14 -11.12
C ASP A 241 2.22 -22.22 -11.13
N CYS A 242 1.68 -22.53 -12.30
CA CYS A 242 0.60 -23.51 -12.43
C CYS A 242 1.03 -24.91 -11.95
N SER A 243 2.32 -25.25 -12.07
CA SER A 243 2.85 -26.56 -11.64
C SER A 243 2.82 -26.73 -10.12
N ASN A 244 2.89 -25.64 -9.37
CA ASN A 244 2.77 -25.62 -7.91
C ASN A 244 1.33 -25.43 -7.44
N LEU A 245 0.57 -24.54 -8.12
CA LEU A 245 -0.80 -24.20 -7.70
C LEU A 245 -1.81 -25.32 -7.93
N ILE A 246 -1.73 -26.00 -9.09
CA ILE A 246 -2.70 -27.03 -9.46
C ILE A 246 -2.68 -28.18 -8.45
N PRO A 247 -1.55 -28.84 -8.16
CA PRO A 247 -1.53 -29.94 -7.18
C PRO A 247 -1.92 -29.51 -5.76
N LEU A 248 -1.61 -28.26 -5.38
CA LEU A 248 -1.99 -27.71 -4.08
C LEU A 248 -3.52 -27.64 -3.94
N TYR A 249 -4.18 -27.09 -4.97
CA TYR A 249 -5.63 -26.94 -4.95
C TYR A 249 -6.37 -28.26 -5.15
N GLU A 250 -5.86 -29.18 -6.00
CA GLU A 250 -6.39 -30.52 -6.14
C GLU A 250 -6.42 -31.27 -4.80
N LYS A 251 -5.33 -31.21 -4.04
CA LYS A 251 -5.20 -31.87 -2.72
C LYS A 251 -6.22 -31.31 -1.70
N SER A 252 -6.51 -30.03 -1.77
CA SER A 252 -7.32 -29.33 -0.74
C SER A 252 -8.78 -29.16 -1.15
N PHE A 253 -9.15 -29.39 -2.41
CA PHE A 253 -10.44 -29.03 -2.97
C PHE A 253 -11.62 -29.71 -2.26
N GLU A 254 -11.55 -31.03 -2.10
CA GLU A 254 -12.65 -31.81 -1.49
C GLU A 254 -12.99 -31.34 -0.08
N GLU A 255 -12.00 -30.94 0.70
CA GLU A 255 -12.17 -30.44 2.07
C GLU A 255 -12.68 -28.97 2.07
N LYS A 256 -12.16 -28.13 1.15
CA LYS A 256 -12.32 -26.67 1.20
C LYS A 256 -13.28 -26.08 0.16
N GLN A 257 -13.89 -26.89 -0.71
CA GLN A 257 -14.78 -26.41 -1.79
C GLN A 257 -16.02 -25.65 -1.32
N ASN A 258 -16.34 -25.70 -0.02
CA ASN A 258 -17.44 -24.95 0.60
C ASN A 258 -16.95 -23.76 1.45
N ASP A 259 -15.65 -23.52 1.55
CA ASP A 259 -15.08 -22.35 2.17
C ASP A 259 -15.01 -21.19 1.14
N VAL A 260 -15.90 -20.22 1.31
CA VAL A 260 -16.04 -19.07 0.40
C VAL A 260 -14.73 -18.30 0.27
N VAL A 261 -14.01 -18.10 1.38
CA VAL A 261 -12.76 -17.29 1.38
C VAL A 261 -11.67 -18.03 0.63
N TRP A 262 -11.49 -19.32 0.94
CA TRP A 262 -10.49 -20.15 0.27
C TRP A 262 -10.75 -20.27 -1.24
N VAL A 263 -12.01 -20.57 -1.63
CA VAL A 263 -12.40 -20.70 -3.05
C VAL A 263 -12.13 -19.40 -3.81
N LYS A 264 -12.52 -18.24 -3.26
CA LYS A 264 -12.29 -16.94 -3.91
C LYS A 264 -10.79 -16.65 -4.10
N ARG A 265 -9.96 -16.95 -3.10
CA ARG A 265 -8.51 -16.79 -3.20
C ARG A 265 -7.90 -17.73 -4.24
N ALA A 266 -8.27 -18.99 -4.22
CA ALA A 266 -7.79 -19.99 -5.16
C ALA A 266 -8.12 -19.64 -6.60
N VAL A 267 -9.38 -19.28 -6.89
CA VAL A 267 -9.80 -18.80 -8.24
C VAL A 267 -9.03 -17.55 -8.63
N GLY A 268 -8.95 -16.57 -7.73
CA GLY A 268 -8.24 -15.32 -7.99
C GLY A 268 -6.76 -15.53 -8.31
N LEU A 269 -6.08 -16.38 -7.57
CA LEU A 269 -4.66 -16.66 -7.77
C LEU A 269 -4.42 -17.43 -9.07
N MET A 270 -5.16 -18.52 -9.33
CA MET A 270 -5.08 -19.24 -10.61
C MET A 270 -5.41 -18.34 -11.81
N PHE A 271 -6.39 -17.47 -11.68
CA PHE A 271 -6.73 -16.50 -12.72
C PHE A 271 -5.58 -15.51 -12.98
N ASN A 272 -5.01 -14.93 -11.93
CA ASN A 272 -3.92 -13.96 -12.04
C ASN A 272 -2.63 -14.58 -12.58
N LYS A 273 -2.41 -15.86 -12.32
CA LYS A 273 -1.25 -16.63 -12.84
C LYS A 273 -1.53 -17.34 -14.16
N GLU A 274 -2.68 -17.06 -14.78
CA GLU A 274 -3.09 -17.56 -16.09
C GLU A 274 -3.25 -19.10 -16.15
N CYS A 275 -3.49 -19.75 -15.01
CA CYS A 275 -3.75 -21.20 -14.91
C CYS A 275 -5.22 -21.55 -15.25
N THR A 276 -5.83 -20.83 -16.18
CA THR A 276 -7.27 -20.92 -16.49
C THR A 276 -7.64 -22.05 -17.46
N ASP A 277 -6.64 -22.72 -18.03
CA ASP A 277 -6.85 -23.87 -18.93
C ASP A 277 -7.00 -25.21 -18.21
N ASP A 278 -6.64 -25.23 -16.93
CA ASP A 278 -6.64 -26.43 -16.11
C ASP A 278 -8.06 -26.78 -15.62
N PRO A 279 -8.47 -28.05 -15.60
CA PRO A 279 -9.75 -28.48 -15.04
C PRO A 279 -9.98 -28.06 -13.59
N MET A 280 -8.91 -27.90 -12.80
CA MET A 280 -9.00 -27.45 -11.42
C MET A 280 -9.53 -26.02 -11.33
N PHE A 281 -9.10 -25.14 -12.24
CA PHE A 281 -9.65 -23.77 -12.30
C PHE A 281 -11.17 -23.81 -12.57
N GLN A 282 -11.64 -24.68 -13.47
CA GLN A 282 -13.06 -24.80 -13.74
C GLN A 282 -13.86 -25.25 -12.51
N LYS A 283 -13.35 -26.27 -11.77
CA LYS A 283 -13.98 -26.74 -10.52
C LYS A 283 -14.07 -25.64 -9.45
N LEU A 284 -12.98 -24.92 -9.26
CA LEU A 284 -12.93 -23.79 -8.32
C LEU A 284 -13.88 -22.67 -8.72
N PHE A 285 -13.92 -22.35 -10.01
CA PHE A 285 -14.82 -21.31 -10.53
C PHE A 285 -16.30 -21.69 -10.38
N GLU A 286 -16.68 -22.96 -10.64
CA GLU A 286 -18.04 -23.46 -10.41
C GLU A 286 -18.41 -23.41 -8.91
N ALA A 287 -17.48 -23.76 -8.03
CA ALA A 287 -17.66 -23.61 -6.58
C ALA A 287 -17.85 -22.15 -6.20
N GLN A 288 -17.10 -21.21 -6.77
CA GLN A 288 -17.27 -19.78 -6.52
C GLN A 288 -18.64 -19.28 -6.98
N LEU A 289 -19.07 -19.63 -8.19
CA LEU A 289 -20.39 -19.24 -8.69
C LEU A 289 -21.55 -19.75 -7.81
N ARG A 290 -21.40 -20.94 -7.24
CA ARG A 290 -22.38 -21.51 -6.31
C ARG A 290 -22.41 -20.78 -4.97
N LEU A 291 -21.23 -20.44 -4.42
CA LEU A 291 -21.08 -19.89 -3.09
C LEU A 291 -21.26 -18.36 -3.06
N ASP A 292 -20.67 -17.67 -4.04
CA ASP A 292 -20.62 -16.20 -4.10
C ASP A 292 -20.57 -15.73 -5.56
N PRO A 293 -21.75 -15.55 -6.21
CA PRO A 293 -21.84 -15.01 -7.58
C PRO A 293 -21.53 -13.50 -7.60
N SER A 294 -20.36 -13.14 -7.14
CA SER A 294 -19.88 -11.76 -7.00
C SER A 294 -19.47 -11.13 -8.34
N ALA A 295 -19.15 -9.84 -8.30
CA ALA A 295 -18.61 -9.12 -9.44
C ALA A 295 -17.34 -9.80 -10.01
N ASP A 296 -16.43 -10.29 -9.17
CA ASP A 296 -15.24 -11.02 -9.60
C ASP A 296 -15.60 -12.33 -10.33
N ALA A 297 -16.60 -13.06 -9.86
CA ALA A 297 -17.06 -14.28 -10.53
C ALA A 297 -17.54 -14.00 -11.94
N TYR A 298 -18.26 -12.90 -12.18
CA TYR A 298 -18.62 -12.47 -13.54
C TYR A 298 -17.43 -12.04 -14.37
N VAL A 299 -16.38 -11.44 -13.78
CA VAL A 299 -15.12 -11.14 -14.50
C VAL A 299 -14.45 -12.43 -14.97
N TYR A 300 -14.38 -13.46 -14.12
CA TYR A 300 -13.78 -14.74 -14.48
C TYR A 300 -14.61 -15.46 -15.55
N GLY A 301 -15.93 -15.52 -15.40
CA GLY A 301 -16.85 -16.08 -16.37
C GLY A 301 -16.75 -15.39 -17.74
N GLY A 302 -16.76 -14.07 -17.75
CA GLY A 302 -16.55 -13.27 -18.95
C GLY A 302 -15.19 -13.54 -19.60
N THR A 303 -14.13 -13.77 -18.81
CA THR A 303 -12.81 -14.10 -19.34
C THR A 303 -12.79 -15.47 -20.01
N LEU A 304 -13.42 -16.48 -19.40
CA LEU A 304 -13.57 -17.81 -20.00
C LEU A 304 -14.37 -17.75 -21.31
N LYS A 305 -15.49 -17.02 -21.33
CA LYS A 305 -16.29 -16.80 -22.54
C LYS A 305 -15.46 -16.12 -23.64
N MET A 306 -14.70 -15.08 -23.28
CA MET A 306 -13.80 -14.39 -24.21
C MET A 306 -12.75 -15.33 -24.79
N LYS A 307 -12.20 -16.24 -23.97
CA LYS A 307 -11.21 -17.23 -24.39
C LYS A 307 -11.82 -18.22 -25.40
N ASN A 308 -13.05 -18.63 -25.17
CA ASN A 308 -13.81 -19.54 -26.02
C ASN A 308 -14.42 -18.86 -27.28
N GLY A 309 -14.13 -17.56 -27.50
CA GLY A 309 -14.61 -16.81 -28.67
C GLY A 309 -15.96 -16.12 -28.50
N ASP A 310 -16.69 -16.38 -27.42
CA ASP A 310 -17.95 -15.70 -27.12
C ASP A 310 -17.69 -14.28 -26.56
N THR A 311 -17.29 -13.39 -27.45
CA THR A 311 -17.02 -11.98 -27.12
C THR A 311 -18.26 -11.25 -26.59
N LYS A 312 -19.45 -11.55 -27.15
CA LYS A 312 -20.70 -10.88 -26.74
C LYS A 312 -21.09 -11.26 -25.31
N GLY A 313 -21.09 -12.56 -25.02
CA GLY A 313 -21.37 -13.06 -23.66
C GLY A 313 -20.34 -12.57 -22.63
N ALA A 314 -19.06 -12.50 -23.04
CA ALA A 314 -18.01 -11.95 -22.20
C ALA A 314 -18.24 -10.49 -21.81
N LEU A 315 -18.59 -9.61 -22.79
CA LEU A 315 -18.88 -8.21 -22.51
C LEU A 315 -20.10 -8.04 -21.62
N ALA A 316 -21.14 -8.88 -21.80
CA ALA A 316 -22.31 -8.87 -20.93
C ALA A 316 -21.97 -9.22 -19.47
N ASP A 317 -21.12 -10.23 -19.25
CA ASP A 317 -20.65 -10.59 -17.91
C ASP A 317 -19.81 -9.46 -17.30
N PHE A 318 -18.93 -8.81 -18.07
CA PHE A 318 -18.13 -7.69 -17.57
C PHE A 318 -18.99 -6.48 -17.18
N ASP A 319 -19.99 -6.13 -17.97
CA ASP A 319 -20.91 -5.06 -17.63
C ASP A 319 -21.80 -5.44 -16.43
N LYS A 320 -22.18 -6.73 -16.30
CA LYS A 320 -22.85 -7.24 -15.09
C LYS A 320 -21.97 -7.10 -13.86
N ALA A 321 -20.69 -7.48 -13.94
CA ALA A 321 -19.72 -7.30 -12.85
C ALA A 321 -19.66 -5.84 -12.39
N LEU A 322 -19.53 -4.89 -13.32
CA LEU A 322 -19.50 -3.47 -13.02
C LEU A 322 -20.80 -2.94 -12.42
N SER A 323 -21.96 -3.52 -12.81
CA SER A 323 -23.26 -3.13 -12.26
C SER A 323 -23.48 -3.61 -10.83
N LEU A 324 -22.90 -4.75 -10.46
CA LEU A 324 -23.02 -5.34 -9.11
C LEU A 324 -22.14 -4.62 -8.09
N GLU A 325 -21.04 -4.02 -8.53
CA GLU A 325 -20.12 -3.37 -7.62
C GLU A 325 -20.54 -1.92 -7.33
N THR A 326 -20.75 -1.61 -6.07
CA THR A 326 -21.15 -0.26 -5.60
C THR A 326 -19.97 0.56 -5.08
N ASN A 327 -18.91 -0.10 -4.61
CA ASN A 327 -17.71 0.59 -4.17
C ASN A 327 -16.89 1.06 -5.39
N ASN A 328 -16.65 2.36 -5.49
CA ASN A 328 -15.96 2.95 -6.65
C ASN A 328 -14.54 2.43 -6.84
N GLU A 329 -13.80 2.14 -5.76
CA GLU A 329 -12.44 1.63 -5.86
C GLU A 329 -12.44 0.20 -6.38
N LYS A 330 -13.31 -0.67 -5.87
CA LYS A 330 -13.51 -2.04 -6.39
C LYS A 330 -14.00 -2.02 -7.83
N LYS A 331 -14.97 -1.15 -8.15
CA LYS A 331 -15.45 -0.94 -9.53
C LYS A 331 -14.31 -0.55 -10.46
N SER A 332 -13.43 0.34 -10.03
CA SER A 332 -12.23 0.74 -10.79
C SER A 332 -11.28 -0.44 -11.02
N LYS A 333 -11.04 -1.28 -10.00
CA LYS A 333 -10.21 -2.49 -10.15
C LYS A 333 -10.81 -3.48 -11.13
N ILE A 334 -12.13 -3.73 -11.07
CA ILE A 334 -12.85 -4.61 -12.00
C ILE A 334 -12.73 -4.07 -13.42
N ALA A 335 -13.04 -2.79 -13.65
CA ALA A 335 -12.94 -2.17 -14.95
C ALA A 335 -11.52 -2.25 -15.53
N TYR A 336 -10.50 -2.05 -14.69
CA TYR A 336 -9.10 -2.22 -15.08
C TYR A 336 -8.77 -3.68 -15.48
N LYS A 337 -9.20 -4.69 -14.70
CA LYS A 337 -9.05 -6.11 -15.06
C LYS A 337 -9.62 -6.39 -16.44
N VAL A 338 -10.85 -5.93 -16.70
CA VAL A 338 -11.53 -6.09 -18.00
C VAL A 338 -10.77 -5.38 -19.11
N ALA A 339 -10.21 -4.20 -18.87
CA ALA A 339 -9.38 -3.48 -19.82
C ALA A 339 -8.12 -4.28 -20.21
N VAL A 340 -7.45 -4.91 -19.24
CA VAL A 340 -6.27 -5.77 -19.47
C VAL A 340 -6.65 -6.98 -20.30
N ILE A 341 -7.77 -7.64 -20.02
CA ILE A 341 -8.26 -8.81 -20.78
C ILE A 341 -8.49 -8.42 -22.23
N ASN A 342 -9.20 -7.31 -22.49
CA ASN A 342 -9.47 -6.83 -23.84
C ASN A 342 -8.17 -6.43 -24.59
N LYS A 343 -7.20 -5.82 -23.87
CA LYS A 343 -5.87 -5.55 -24.46
C LYS A 343 -5.18 -6.81 -24.93
N ARG A 344 -5.18 -7.88 -24.11
CA ARG A 344 -4.56 -9.18 -24.48
C ARG A 344 -5.21 -9.79 -25.71
N LYS A 345 -6.50 -9.60 -25.89
CA LYS A 345 -7.26 -10.04 -27.10
C LYS A 345 -7.06 -9.12 -28.31
N GLY A 346 -6.27 -8.06 -28.20
CA GLY A 346 -6.04 -7.09 -29.27
C GLY A 346 -7.18 -6.08 -29.48
N SER A 347 -8.24 -6.11 -28.66
CA SER A 347 -9.38 -5.19 -28.74
C SER A 347 -9.04 -3.84 -28.10
N LYS A 348 -8.12 -3.07 -28.72
CA LYS A 348 -7.55 -1.84 -28.18
C LYS A 348 -8.59 -0.78 -27.79
N SER A 349 -9.62 -0.55 -28.65
CA SER A 349 -10.68 0.43 -28.38
C SER A 349 -11.51 0.05 -27.15
N THR A 350 -11.92 -1.22 -27.05
CA THR A 350 -12.66 -1.75 -25.90
C THR A 350 -11.81 -1.69 -24.63
N ALA A 351 -10.52 -2.07 -24.73
CA ALA A 351 -9.58 -1.97 -23.62
C ALA A 351 -9.48 -0.54 -23.09
N ARG A 352 -9.39 0.48 -23.98
CA ARG A 352 -9.39 1.89 -23.59
C ARG A 352 -10.70 2.29 -22.91
N SER A 353 -11.85 1.85 -23.44
CA SER A 353 -13.16 2.17 -22.86
C SER A 353 -13.27 1.69 -21.42
N TYR A 354 -12.87 0.45 -21.13
CA TYR A 354 -12.86 -0.07 -19.76
C TYR A 354 -11.78 0.56 -18.87
N ALA A 355 -10.61 0.90 -19.42
CA ALA A 355 -9.61 1.65 -18.68
C ALA A 355 -10.11 3.07 -18.32
N GLN A 356 -10.90 3.71 -19.19
CA GLN A 356 -11.56 4.97 -18.89
C GLN A 356 -12.63 4.80 -17.81
N LYS A 357 -13.49 3.76 -17.87
CA LYS A 357 -14.44 3.42 -16.79
C LYS A 357 -13.71 3.22 -15.44
N ALA A 358 -12.49 2.66 -15.47
CA ALA A 358 -11.68 2.52 -14.25
C ALA A 358 -11.25 3.88 -13.70
N ILE A 359 -10.81 4.81 -14.55
CA ILE A 359 -10.44 6.17 -14.18
C ILE A 359 -11.65 6.97 -13.67
N ASP A 360 -12.80 6.83 -14.33
CA ASP A 360 -14.03 7.53 -13.96
C ASP A 360 -14.53 7.07 -12.58
N ALA A 361 -14.35 5.79 -12.24
CA ALA A 361 -14.66 5.26 -10.91
C ALA A 361 -13.63 5.67 -9.86
N ASN A 362 -12.34 5.67 -10.20
CA ASN A 362 -11.26 6.13 -9.33
C ASN A 362 -10.14 6.84 -10.13
N ALA A 363 -10.12 8.16 -10.06
CA ALA A 363 -9.14 8.99 -10.77
C ALA A 363 -7.68 8.78 -10.29
N SER A 364 -7.47 8.11 -9.15
CA SER A 364 -6.14 7.74 -8.65
C SER A 364 -5.63 6.40 -9.19
N ASN A 365 -6.39 5.72 -10.04
CA ASN A 365 -5.95 4.46 -10.64
C ASN A 365 -4.85 4.69 -11.69
N GLY A 366 -3.60 4.85 -11.24
CA GLY A 366 -2.45 5.08 -12.12
C GLY A 366 -2.21 3.95 -13.12
N ARG A 367 -2.55 2.70 -12.77
CA ARG A 367 -2.42 1.54 -13.68
C ARG A 367 -3.31 1.68 -14.92
N ALA A 368 -4.51 2.25 -14.78
CA ALA A 368 -5.40 2.49 -15.91
C ALA A 368 -4.84 3.55 -16.87
N TYR A 369 -4.22 4.61 -16.35
CA TYR A 369 -3.51 5.59 -17.18
C TYR A 369 -2.31 4.98 -17.92
N LEU A 370 -1.50 4.14 -17.25
CA LEU A 370 -0.38 3.42 -17.90
C LEU A 370 -0.88 2.46 -18.99
N LEU A 371 -1.99 1.79 -18.77
CA LEU A 371 -2.60 0.93 -19.79
C LEU A 371 -2.99 1.75 -21.02
N ILE A 372 -3.66 2.89 -20.85
CA ILE A 372 -4.03 3.79 -21.95
C ILE A 372 -2.76 4.32 -22.65
N ALA A 373 -1.74 4.71 -21.90
CA ALA A 373 -0.45 5.13 -22.47
C ALA A 373 0.14 4.07 -23.40
N ASN A 374 0.14 2.82 -22.96
CA ASN A 374 0.63 1.69 -23.75
C ASN A 374 -0.24 1.43 -25.00
N LEU A 375 -1.57 1.50 -24.86
CA LEU A 375 -2.49 1.36 -26.00
C LEU A 375 -2.24 2.44 -27.07
N TYR A 376 -2.01 3.68 -26.68
CA TYR A 376 -1.66 4.76 -27.61
C TYR A 376 -0.30 4.49 -28.27
N ALA A 377 0.73 4.18 -27.51
CA ALA A 377 2.06 3.91 -28.05
C ALA A 377 2.07 2.73 -29.05
N THR A 378 1.33 1.66 -28.76
CA THR A 378 1.21 0.49 -29.65
C THR A 378 0.29 0.71 -30.85
N SER A 379 -0.39 1.85 -30.93
CA SER A 379 -1.26 2.23 -32.07
C SER A 379 -0.66 3.37 -32.92
N ALA A 380 0.56 3.77 -32.64
CA ALA A 380 1.21 4.88 -33.35
C ALA A 380 1.24 4.65 -34.87
N ASN A 381 1.50 3.42 -35.32
CA ASN A 381 1.54 3.09 -36.75
C ASN A 381 0.17 3.06 -37.41
N ASP A 382 -0.89 2.83 -36.62
CA ASP A 382 -2.27 2.72 -37.11
C ASP A 382 -2.99 4.07 -37.08
N CYS A 383 -2.43 5.08 -36.49
CA CYS A 383 -3.12 6.32 -36.11
C CYS A 383 -2.49 7.61 -36.68
N GLY A 384 -1.83 7.55 -37.78
CA GLY A 384 -1.29 8.74 -38.45
C GLY A 384 -1.15 8.50 -39.95
N ALA A 385 -1.42 9.50 -40.75
CA ALA A 385 -1.24 9.45 -42.21
C ALA A 385 0.24 9.62 -42.60
N SER A 386 0.96 10.46 -41.86
CA SER A 386 2.38 10.74 -42.10
C SER A 386 3.28 10.14 -40.99
N ALA A 387 4.57 10.01 -41.29
CA ALA A 387 5.55 9.59 -40.30
C ALA A 387 5.60 10.53 -39.07
N PHE A 388 5.36 11.83 -39.29
CA PHE A 388 5.28 12.81 -38.23
C PHE A 388 4.08 12.54 -37.30
N GLU A 389 2.90 12.36 -37.87
CA GLU A 389 1.66 12.10 -37.11
C GLU A 389 1.74 10.78 -36.33
N LYS A 390 2.27 9.72 -36.94
CA LYS A 390 2.55 8.45 -36.27
C LYS A 390 3.42 8.66 -35.02
N ARG A 391 4.49 9.42 -35.17
CA ARG A 391 5.37 9.73 -34.04
C ARG A 391 4.77 10.70 -33.03
N ALA A 392 3.89 11.60 -33.45
CA ALA A 392 3.20 12.52 -32.54
C ALA A 392 2.30 11.78 -31.52
N MET A 393 1.83 10.56 -31.83
CA MET A 393 1.10 9.70 -30.89
C MET A 393 1.90 9.40 -29.62
N TYR A 394 3.23 9.33 -29.71
CA TYR A 394 4.07 9.07 -28.55
C TYR A 394 4.09 10.23 -27.54
N TRP A 395 3.85 11.48 -27.94
CA TRP A 395 3.62 12.56 -26.98
C TRP A 395 2.39 12.30 -26.13
N LYS A 396 1.26 11.91 -26.78
CA LYS A 396 0.02 11.58 -26.10
C LYS A 396 0.19 10.39 -25.13
N ALA A 397 0.97 9.38 -25.54
CA ALA A 397 1.31 8.24 -24.68
C ALA A 397 2.19 8.67 -23.49
N ALA A 398 3.19 9.52 -23.72
CA ALA A 398 4.07 10.01 -22.68
C ALA A 398 3.32 10.87 -21.63
N ASP A 399 2.35 11.69 -22.07
CA ASP A 399 1.52 12.50 -21.17
C ASP A 399 0.66 11.63 -20.25
N MET A 400 0.05 10.58 -20.81
CA MET A 400 -0.72 9.61 -20.02
C MET A 400 0.18 8.86 -19.02
N ALA A 401 1.41 8.48 -19.41
CA ALA A 401 2.35 7.84 -18.51
C ALA A 401 2.78 8.77 -17.37
N ARG A 402 3.08 10.05 -17.67
CA ARG A 402 3.37 11.07 -16.63
C ARG A 402 2.21 11.24 -15.66
N LYS A 403 0.98 11.30 -16.19
CA LYS A 403 -0.23 11.42 -15.36
C LYS A 403 -0.39 10.22 -14.42
N ALA A 404 -0.09 9.00 -14.89
CA ALA A 404 -0.12 7.79 -14.06
C ALA A 404 0.74 7.91 -12.79
N GLY A 405 2.01 8.31 -12.92
CA GLY A 405 2.90 8.47 -11.78
C GLY A 405 2.54 9.63 -10.86
N ARG A 406 1.84 10.65 -11.39
CA ARG A 406 1.38 11.80 -10.61
C ARG A 406 0.18 11.46 -9.73
N VAL A 407 -0.76 10.67 -10.23
CA VAL A 407 -1.96 10.26 -9.48
C VAL A 407 -1.69 9.07 -8.55
N ASP A 408 -0.71 8.23 -8.90
CA ASP A 408 -0.29 7.06 -8.13
C ASP A 408 1.25 6.99 -8.08
N PRO A 409 1.87 7.61 -7.07
CA PRO A 409 3.32 7.60 -6.93
C PRO A 409 3.93 6.21 -6.69
N SER A 410 3.15 5.20 -6.32
CA SER A 410 3.64 3.81 -6.25
C SER A 410 4.16 3.32 -7.61
N LEU A 411 3.68 3.93 -8.69
CA LEU A 411 4.07 3.63 -10.07
C LEU A 411 5.13 4.58 -10.63
N SER A 412 5.75 5.46 -9.81
CA SER A 412 6.68 6.50 -10.27
C SER A 412 7.82 5.96 -11.14
N GLY A 413 8.40 4.81 -10.76
CA GLY A 413 9.45 4.14 -11.52
C GLY A 413 8.99 3.72 -12.91
N SER A 414 7.93 2.93 -13.01
CA SER A 414 7.41 2.40 -14.27
C SER A 414 6.82 3.50 -15.15
N SER A 415 6.14 4.48 -14.57
CA SER A 415 5.56 5.60 -15.31
C SER A 415 6.63 6.54 -15.89
N SER A 416 7.71 6.82 -15.15
CA SER A 416 8.84 7.62 -15.63
C SER A 416 9.58 6.90 -16.76
N GLN A 417 9.85 5.61 -16.60
CA GLN A 417 10.48 4.79 -17.65
C GLN A 417 9.63 4.77 -18.93
N ALA A 418 8.32 4.56 -18.81
CA ALA A 418 7.39 4.57 -19.95
C ALA A 418 7.38 5.96 -20.62
N ALA A 419 7.24 7.04 -19.85
CA ALA A 419 7.19 8.39 -20.38
C ALA A 419 8.49 8.76 -21.12
N THR A 420 9.65 8.40 -20.58
CA THR A 420 10.96 8.61 -21.22
C THR A 420 11.08 7.82 -22.53
N SER A 421 10.72 6.53 -22.50
CA SER A 421 10.73 5.66 -23.70
C SER A 421 9.82 6.18 -24.79
N TYR A 422 8.62 6.66 -24.45
CA TYR A 422 7.70 7.23 -25.43
C TYR A 422 8.18 8.58 -25.94
N SER A 423 8.69 9.45 -25.09
CA SER A 423 9.23 10.75 -25.51
C SER A 423 10.40 10.60 -26.48
N ALA A 424 11.25 9.60 -26.29
CA ALA A 424 12.35 9.31 -27.22
C ALA A 424 11.91 8.87 -28.62
N LYS A 425 10.70 8.32 -28.75
CA LYS A 425 10.10 7.91 -30.03
C LYS A 425 9.28 9.01 -30.71
N ALA A 426 8.96 10.07 -29.98
CA ALA A 426 8.22 11.22 -30.51
C ALA A 426 9.03 11.97 -31.60
N PRO A 427 8.43 12.90 -32.37
CA PRO A 427 9.15 13.69 -33.35
C PRO A 427 10.32 14.45 -32.74
N SER A 428 11.50 14.38 -33.38
CA SER A 428 12.67 15.17 -32.98
C SER A 428 12.48 16.66 -33.32
N LYS A 429 13.35 17.51 -32.79
CA LYS A 429 13.35 18.95 -33.14
C LYS A 429 13.52 19.17 -34.62
N GLU A 430 14.37 18.41 -35.29
CA GLU A 430 14.57 18.46 -36.72
C GLU A 430 13.31 18.07 -37.50
N MET A 431 12.59 17.04 -37.05
CA MET A 431 11.30 16.66 -37.64
C MET A 431 10.22 17.72 -37.43
N ILE A 432 10.17 18.36 -36.26
CA ILE A 432 9.24 19.47 -35.98
C ILE A 432 9.53 20.63 -36.93
N PHE A 433 10.81 21.00 -37.06
CA PHE A 433 11.24 22.09 -37.94
C PHE A 433 10.92 21.80 -39.42
N SER A 434 11.37 20.64 -39.92
CA SER A 434 11.19 20.28 -41.34
C SER A 434 9.74 20.09 -41.75
N SER A 435 8.86 19.68 -40.82
CA SER A 435 7.42 19.54 -41.08
C SER A 435 6.65 20.87 -40.99
N GLY A 436 7.25 21.95 -40.47
CA GLY A 436 6.58 23.22 -40.19
C GLY A 436 5.45 23.14 -39.17
N MET A 437 5.51 22.15 -38.27
CA MET A 437 4.43 21.84 -37.32
C MET A 437 4.64 22.45 -35.92
N ALA A 438 5.74 23.18 -35.68
CA ALA A 438 6.00 23.82 -34.39
C ALA A 438 4.81 24.64 -33.89
N GLY A 439 4.38 24.39 -32.66
CA GLY A 439 3.25 25.05 -32.01
C GLY A 439 1.85 24.72 -32.56
N LYS A 440 1.76 23.95 -33.66
CA LYS A 440 0.50 23.49 -34.25
C LYS A 440 -0.08 22.26 -33.52
N THR A 441 -1.27 21.85 -33.93
CA THR A 441 -1.96 20.69 -33.34
C THR A 441 -2.04 19.56 -34.36
N VAL A 442 -1.70 18.35 -33.92
CA VAL A 442 -1.95 17.09 -34.65
C VAL A 442 -3.22 16.46 -34.10
N THR A 443 -4.17 16.16 -34.98
CA THR A 443 -5.44 15.49 -34.64
C THR A 443 -5.41 14.06 -35.15
N PHE A 444 -5.84 13.11 -34.31
CA PHE A 444 -5.82 11.68 -34.64
C PHE A 444 -7.22 11.22 -35.11
N GLY A 445 -7.34 10.82 -36.35
CA GLY A 445 -8.60 10.33 -36.95
C GLY A 445 -8.93 8.85 -36.67
N CYS A 446 -8.06 8.15 -35.93
CA CYS A 446 -8.26 6.74 -35.58
C CYS A 446 -9.10 6.58 -34.28
N TRP A 447 -9.25 5.32 -33.81
CA TRP A 447 -9.97 4.99 -32.58
C TRP A 447 -9.46 5.71 -31.34
N VAL A 448 -8.21 6.18 -31.34
CA VAL A 448 -7.63 6.96 -30.22
C VAL A 448 -8.31 8.32 -30.10
N GLY A 449 -8.52 8.98 -31.22
CA GLY A 449 -9.15 10.31 -31.27
C GLY A 449 -8.37 11.41 -30.56
N GLY A 450 -8.95 12.60 -30.55
CA GLY A 450 -8.38 13.78 -29.89
C GLY A 450 -7.12 14.28 -30.59
N SER A 451 -6.38 15.16 -29.92
CA SER A 451 -5.23 15.84 -30.49
C SER A 451 -4.08 15.96 -29.52
N VAL A 452 -2.91 16.38 -30.03
CA VAL A 452 -1.74 16.74 -29.25
C VAL A 452 -1.15 18.03 -29.80
N LYS A 453 -0.71 18.93 -28.92
CA LYS A 453 0.00 20.15 -29.31
C LYS A 453 1.47 19.81 -29.54
N VAL A 454 1.97 20.20 -30.71
CA VAL A 454 3.40 20.06 -31.05
C VAL A 454 4.21 21.08 -30.24
N PRO A 455 5.31 20.67 -29.59
CA PRO A 455 6.18 21.60 -28.89
C PRO A 455 6.67 22.75 -29.79
N SER A 456 6.89 23.93 -29.22
CA SER A 456 7.64 24.99 -29.88
C SER A 456 9.12 24.60 -29.98
N LEU A 457 9.82 25.14 -30.97
CA LEU A 457 11.25 24.87 -31.18
C LEU A 457 12.12 25.63 -30.18
#